data_d4accf03248761ba03cd87985aec0117
#
_entry.id   d4accf03248761ba03cd87985aec0117
#
_cell.length_a   1.000
_cell.length_b   1.000
_cell.length_c   1.000
_cell.angle_alpha   90.00
_cell.angle_beta   90.00
_cell.angle_gamma   90.00
#
_symmetry.space_group_name_H-M   'P 1'
#
loop_
_entity.id
_entity.type
_entity.pdbx_description
1 polymer ?
#
loop_
_entity_poly.entity_id
_entity_poly.type
_entity_poly.pdbx_seq_one_letter_code
_entity_poly.pdbx_strand_id
1 'polypeptide(L)'
;MNDSSFSEKPSFAGILFPGSDEMRHPVFTVKWEMRKEGAGSGDAAESLAKGEKCFDGSGALQDYERAAEWFRKAADLGSARACCYLGGMYSAGLGVREDPEEAARWFGKAADLGDAMAQSSLGYLYLTGQGVKKDEKAALGWYLKAAEQGLPQAEAAAGGMYALGLGVWQDYAESVKWYLKAAAKGYAPAEAVMGHRYRTGHGVTADYAESVRWFRKAAEHGSTDAEHCLGEMYRDGSGVSQDYAEAFSWFSKAAEKGWAPAEHALGELYRFGHGVPEDHEKAAEWFRKAAEQGHDEAQYCLGDMYSLGLGVPYDMKEAVRWFRKSAEQGYVPAEHNLGELLYTGNGVKQDYSEALAWFRKAAAEGYALAENSLGCMYMGGEGVSQDFAKAAELFRKANSHGYAKAALNLSSLYGSQDWPGHDPAEADRWLRTAAEQGVAYAQYSLAVMSYRGLGVPQDYSEALKWALKAAEQEYADAESMIGYMYHSGTGVRKDPREAVRWIRKAAEHGEPASQYNLGMSCMKGDGVRKDVREGLGWMMKAAARGFPPAVSFISGISGGAENEKS
;
A
#
# COMPACT_ATOMS: atom_id res chain seq x y z
N MET A 1 7.20 9.39 -7.79
CA MET A 1 5.90 9.03 -8.36
C MET A 1 6.09 7.73 -9.11
N ASN A 2 6.06 6.61 -8.43
CA ASN A 2 6.15 5.28 -9.01
C ASN A 2 4.79 4.61 -8.79
N ASP A 3 4.18 4.20 -9.90
CA ASP A 3 2.96 3.40 -9.96
C ASP A 3 3.21 2.01 -9.32
N SER A 4 3.29 1.94 -8.00
CA SER A 4 3.43 0.69 -7.23
C SER A 4 2.12 0.19 -6.62
N SER A 5 0.96 0.71 -7.07
CA SER A 5 -0.36 0.35 -6.53
C SER A 5 -1.08 -0.80 -7.25
N PHE A 6 -0.37 -1.64 -8.02
CA PHE A 6 -0.94 -2.81 -8.69
C PHE A 6 -0.34 -4.12 -8.20
N SER A 7 -0.33 -4.39 -6.87
CA SER A 7 0.09 -5.71 -6.37
C SER A 7 -1.06 -6.68 -6.06
N GLU A 8 -2.30 -6.26 -6.08
CA GLU A 8 -3.40 -7.23 -6.11
C GLU A 8 -3.55 -7.76 -7.53
N LYS A 9 -2.90 -8.89 -7.81
CA LYS A 9 -3.37 -9.76 -8.91
C LYS A 9 -4.79 -10.16 -8.51
N PRO A 10 -5.85 -9.65 -9.18
CA PRO A 10 -7.19 -10.08 -8.87
C PRO A 10 -7.21 -11.60 -8.97
N SER A 11 -7.82 -12.26 -7.99
CA SER A 11 -7.90 -13.71 -8.01
C SER A 11 -8.45 -14.12 -9.37
N PHE A 12 -7.97 -15.22 -9.93
CA PHE A 12 -8.42 -15.76 -11.23
C PHE A 12 -9.96 -15.79 -11.34
N ALA A 13 -10.65 -16.05 -10.22
CA ALA A 13 -12.09 -15.96 -10.09
C ALA A 13 -12.63 -14.52 -10.17
N GLY A 14 -11.95 -13.53 -9.59
CA GLY A 14 -12.39 -12.13 -9.61
C GLY A 14 -12.31 -11.45 -10.98
N ILE A 15 -11.38 -11.89 -11.86
CA ILE A 15 -11.28 -11.37 -13.24
C ILE A 15 -12.39 -11.96 -14.13
N LEU A 16 -12.69 -13.26 -13.97
CA LEU A 16 -13.73 -13.95 -14.75
C LEU A 16 -15.13 -13.62 -14.24
N PHE A 17 -15.24 -13.43 -12.95
CA PHE A 17 -16.50 -13.30 -12.24
C PHE A 17 -16.36 -12.18 -11.18
N PRO A 18 -16.39 -10.90 -11.60
CA PRO A 18 -16.46 -9.80 -10.66
C PRO A 18 -17.74 -10.00 -9.82
N GLY A 19 -17.57 -10.19 -8.50
CA GLY A 19 -18.63 -10.65 -7.58
C GLY A 19 -18.54 -12.14 -7.26
N SER A 20 -17.33 -12.73 -7.21
CA SER A 20 -17.09 -14.18 -7.10
C SER A 20 -17.71 -14.86 -5.87
N ASP A 21 -18.11 -14.14 -4.83
CA ASP A 21 -18.90 -14.71 -3.73
C ASP A 21 -20.34 -15.06 -4.16
N GLU A 22 -20.91 -14.34 -5.13
CA GLU A 22 -22.21 -14.66 -5.71
C GLU A 22 -22.19 -15.90 -6.61
N MET A 23 -21.01 -16.31 -7.10
CA MET A 23 -20.86 -17.42 -8.05
C MET A 23 -20.43 -18.75 -7.41
N ARG A 24 -20.09 -18.76 -6.12
CA ARG A 24 -19.85 -20.07 -5.42
C ARG A 24 -21.05 -21.01 -5.51
N HIS A 25 -22.25 -20.43 -5.69
CA HIS A 25 -23.49 -21.16 -5.95
C HIS A 25 -24.38 -20.34 -6.91
N PRO A 26 -24.11 -20.36 -8.23
CA PRO A 26 -24.77 -19.46 -9.21
C PRO A 26 -26.29 -19.60 -9.28
N VAL A 27 -26.86 -20.65 -8.71
CA VAL A 27 -28.31 -20.91 -8.70
C VAL A 27 -29.04 -20.19 -7.55
N PHE A 28 -28.35 -19.78 -6.47
CA PHE A 28 -29.01 -19.34 -5.24
C PHE A 28 -28.82 -17.87 -4.88
N THR A 29 -27.89 -17.18 -5.51
CA THR A 29 -27.62 -15.75 -5.22
C THR A 29 -28.43 -14.78 -6.06
N VAL A 30 -28.99 -15.22 -7.19
CA VAL A 30 -29.90 -14.38 -7.98
C VAL A 30 -31.32 -14.56 -7.41
N LYS A 31 -31.90 -13.50 -6.82
CA LYS A 31 -33.36 -13.41 -6.61
C LYS A 31 -34.01 -13.65 -7.96
N TRP A 32 -34.64 -14.80 -8.11
CA TRP A 32 -35.35 -15.20 -9.32
C TRP A 32 -36.46 -14.19 -9.62
N GLU A 33 -36.18 -13.16 -10.41
CA GLU A 33 -37.24 -12.37 -11.02
C GLU A 33 -37.97 -13.27 -12.00
N MET A 34 -39.23 -13.57 -11.64
CA MET A 34 -40.12 -14.46 -12.36
C MET A 34 -40.37 -13.93 -13.79
N ARG A 35 -39.56 -14.33 -14.77
CA ARG A 35 -40.04 -14.33 -16.14
C ARG A 35 -40.97 -15.54 -16.31
N LYS A 36 -42.23 -15.26 -16.54
CA LYS A 36 -43.21 -16.26 -16.99
C LYS A 36 -42.84 -16.69 -18.40
N GLU A 37 -41.96 -17.69 -18.54
CA GLU A 37 -41.69 -18.30 -19.83
C GLU A 37 -42.02 -19.79 -19.76
N GLY A 38 -42.90 -20.19 -20.69
CA GLY A 38 -43.12 -21.57 -21.16
C GLY A 38 -43.51 -22.59 -20.12
N ALA A 39 -44.74 -22.51 -19.59
CA ALA A 39 -45.35 -23.64 -18.89
C ALA A 39 -45.40 -24.83 -19.86
N GLY A 40 -44.62 -25.88 -19.56
CA GLY A 40 -44.83 -27.22 -20.09
C GLY A 40 -46.26 -27.71 -19.84
N SER A 41 -46.63 -28.94 -20.22
CA SER A 41 -47.95 -29.53 -19.95
C SER A 41 -48.42 -29.20 -18.52
N GLY A 42 -49.69 -28.99 -18.27
CA GLY A 42 -50.25 -28.48 -17.00
C GLY A 42 -49.68 -29.19 -15.76
N ASP A 43 -49.36 -30.49 -15.85
CA ASP A 43 -48.80 -31.30 -14.77
C ASP A 43 -47.32 -30.94 -14.46
N ALA A 44 -46.52 -30.60 -15.48
CA ALA A 44 -45.12 -30.18 -15.28
C ALA A 44 -45.05 -28.82 -14.58
N ALA A 45 -45.88 -27.86 -15.00
CA ALA A 45 -45.96 -26.52 -14.38
C ALA A 45 -46.46 -26.57 -12.93
N GLU A 46 -47.46 -27.43 -12.66
CA GLU A 46 -47.97 -27.62 -11.29
C GLU A 46 -46.92 -28.25 -10.37
N SER A 47 -46.19 -29.26 -10.85
CA SER A 47 -45.10 -29.93 -10.10
C SER A 47 -43.94 -28.94 -9.83
N LEU A 48 -43.54 -28.15 -10.83
CA LEU A 48 -42.53 -27.09 -10.69
C LEU A 48 -42.94 -26.08 -9.64
N ALA A 49 -44.16 -25.55 -9.69
CA ALA A 49 -44.68 -24.56 -8.71
C ALA A 49 -44.74 -25.11 -7.30
N LYS A 50 -45.06 -26.40 -7.11
CA LYS A 50 -45.00 -27.06 -5.82
C LYS A 50 -43.57 -27.20 -5.29
N GLY A 51 -42.63 -27.54 -6.19
CA GLY A 51 -41.20 -27.58 -5.87
C GLY A 51 -40.68 -26.22 -5.44
N GLU A 52 -41.00 -25.15 -6.17
CA GLU A 52 -40.61 -23.79 -5.85
C GLU A 52 -41.16 -23.35 -4.48
N LYS A 53 -42.41 -23.63 -4.17
CA LYS A 53 -43.00 -23.33 -2.86
C LYS A 53 -42.30 -24.04 -1.70
N CYS A 54 -41.93 -25.30 -1.89
CA CYS A 54 -41.17 -26.05 -0.88
C CYS A 54 -39.74 -25.51 -0.76
N PHE A 55 -39.14 -25.12 -1.86
CA PHE A 55 -37.79 -24.57 -1.94
C PHE A 55 -37.68 -23.20 -1.27
N ASP A 56 -38.61 -22.28 -1.55
CA ASP A 56 -38.61 -20.91 -1.03
C ASP A 56 -39.29 -20.77 0.35
N GLY A 57 -40.01 -21.79 0.80
CA GLY A 57 -40.81 -21.73 2.01
C GLY A 57 -42.03 -20.81 1.92
N SER A 58 -42.49 -20.49 0.69
CA SER A 58 -43.63 -19.58 0.44
C SER A 58 -44.96 -20.22 0.84
N GLY A 59 -45.42 -19.93 2.07
CA GLY A 59 -46.69 -20.44 2.63
C GLY A 59 -46.56 -21.74 3.41
N ALA A 60 -45.35 -22.29 3.62
CA ALA A 60 -45.02 -23.44 4.46
C ALA A 60 -43.56 -23.34 4.95
N LEU A 61 -43.15 -24.25 5.85
CA LEU A 61 -41.73 -24.38 6.19
C LEU A 61 -40.91 -24.80 4.93
N GLN A 62 -39.75 -24.19 4.75
CA GLN A 62 -38.81 -24.57 3.69
C GLN A 62 -38.42 -26.04 3.84
N ASP A 63 -38.57 -26.82 2.78
CA ASP A 63 -38.33 -28.28 2.74
C ASP A 63 -37.65 -28.64 1.42
N TYR A 64 -36.33 -28.74 1.46
CA TYR A 64 -35.52 -29.02 0.28
C TYR A 64 -35.67 -30.47 -0.21
N GLU A 65 -35.93 -31.44 0.68
CA GLU A 65 -36.12 -32.82 0.27
C GLU A 65 -37.40 -32.96 -0.57
N ARG A 66 -38.48 -32.39 -0.07
CA ARG A 66 -39.75 -32.32 -0.84
C ARG A 66 -39.65 -31.50 -2.10
N ALA A 67 -38.88 -30.41 -2.08
CA ALA A 67 -38.62 -29.62 -3.30
C ALA A 67 -37.92 -30.49 -4.36
N ALA A 68 -36.90 -31.28 -3.97
CA ALA A 68 -36.20 -32.17 -4.89
C ALA A 68 -37.13 -33.23 -5.50
N GLU A 69 -38.07 -33.80 -4.73
CA GLU A 69 -39.05 -34.74 -5.25
C GLU A 69 -39.96 -34.11 -6.32
N TRP A 70 -40.48 -32.91 -6.01
CA TRP A 70 -41.32 -32.19 -6.98
C TRP A 70 -40.58 -31.78 -8.22
N PHE A 71 -39.32 -31.31 -8.08
CA PHE A 71 -38.50 -30.97 -9.24
C PHE A 71 -38.15 -32.20 -10.09
N ARG A 72 -37.88 -33.38 -9.49
CA ARG A 72 -37.72 -34.63 -10.25
C ARG A 72 -38.96 -34.93 -11.09
N LYS A 73 -40.15 -34.81 -10.50
CA LYS A 73 -41.42 -35.02 -11.15
C LYS A 73 -41.63 -34.07 -12.34
N ALA A 74 -41.29 -32.79 -12.11
CA ALA A 74 -41.39 -31.78 -13.18
C ALA A 74 -40.32 -32.00 -14.28
N ALA A 75 -39.11 -32.43 -13.91
CA ALA A 75 -38.03 -32.74 -14.85
C ALA A 75 -38.35 -33.97 -15.72
N ASP A 76 -38.96 -35.00 -15.15
CA ASP A 76 -39.44 -36.19 -15.88
C ASP A 76 -40.53 -35.82 -16.89
N LEU A 77 -41.28 -34.75 -16.66
CA LEU A 77 -42.26 -34.18 -17.57
C LEU A 77 -41.67 -33.15 -18.55
N GLY A 78 -40.32 -33.02 -18.60
CA GLY A 78 -39.61 -32.19 -19.57
C GLY A 78 -39.38 -30.72 -19.14
N SER A 79 -39.54 -30.39 -17.86
CA SER A 79 -39.26 -29.05 -17.40
C SER A 79 -37.75 -28.76 -17.32
N ALA A 80 -37.23 -27.94 -18.24
CA ALA A 80 -35.83 -27.49 -18.21
C ALA A 80 -35.48 -26.77 -16.90
N ARG A 81 -36.40 -25.92 -16.40
CA ARG A 81 -36.23 -25.18 -15.18
C ARG A 81 -36.14 -26.09 -13.96
N ALA A 82 -36.94 -27.18 -13.91
CA ALA A 82 -36.83 -28.16 -12.83
C ALA A 82 -35.48 -28.91 -12.86
N CYS A 83 -34.97 -29.24 -14.05
CA CYS A 83 -33.64 -29.81 -14.22
C CYS A 83 -32.55 -28.81 -13.70
N CYS A 84 -32.71 -27.52 -14.00
CA CYS A 84 -31.78 -26.51 -13.52
C CYS A 84 -31.78 -26.39 -11.97
N TYR A 85 -32.96 -26.42 -11.35
CA TYR A 85 -33.06 -26.48 -9.86
C TYR A 85 -32.37 -27.70 -9.28
N LEU A 86 -32.61 -28.89 -9.85
CA LEU A 86 -31.96 -30.12 -9.41
C LEU A 86 -30.43 -30.04 -9.53
N GLY A 87 -29.94 -29.52 -10.67
CA GLY A 87 -28.50 -29.26 -10.85
C GLY A 87 -27.91 -28.41 -9.71
N GLY A 88 -28.60 -27.32 -9.36
CA GLY A 88 -28.21 -26.47 -8.23
C GLY A 88 -28.28 -27.16 -6.88
N MET A 89 -29.34 -27.92 -6.64
CA MET A 89 -29.53 -28.67 -5.38
C MET A 89 -28.42 -29.72 -5.17
N TYR A 90 -28.05 -30.46 -6.22
CA TYR A 90 -26.92 -31.40 -6.16
C TYR A 90 -25.56 -30.70 -6.02
N SER A 91 -25.39 -29.52 -6.63
CA SER A 91 -24.18 -28.71 -6.50
C SER A 91 -23.98 -28.18 -5.06
N ALA A 92 -25.07 -27.87 -4.35
CA ALA A 92 -25.03 -27.25 -3.01
C ALA A 92 -25.39 -28.23 -1.87
N GLY A 93 -25.76 -29.48 -2.17
CA GLY A 93 -26.18 -30.44 -1.15
C GLY A 93 -27.52 -30.09 -0.47
N LEU A 94 -28.44 -29.39 -1.16
CA LEU A 94 -29.70 -28.95 -0.60
C LEU A 94 -30.81 -29.99 -0.80
N GLY A 95 -31.25 -30.63 0.28
CA GLY A 95 -32.26 -31.70 0.28
C GLY A 95 -31.82 -32.97 -0.47
N VAL A 96 -30.58 -32.99 -0.95
CA VAL A 96 -29.90 -34.12 -1.58
C VAL A 96 -28.44 -34.10 -1.15
N ARG A 97 -27.77 -35.25 -1.24
CA ARG A 97 -26.32 -35.28 -1.00
C ARG A 97 -25.63 -34.48 -2.13
N GLU A 98 -24.65 -33.66 -1.74
CA GLU A 98 -23.80 -32.99 -2.71
C GLU A 98 -23.15 -34.00 -3.65
N ASP A 99 -23.34 -33.78 -4.95
CA ASP A 99 -22.82 -34.62 -6.02
C ASP A 99 -22.57 -33.76 -7.30
N PRO A 100 -21.34 -33.32 -7.53
CA PRO A 100 -21.01 -32.49 -8.70
C PRO A 100 -21.24 -33.20 -10.04
N GLU A 101 -21.13 -34.52 -10.11
CA GLU A 101 -21.38 -35.27 -11.35
C GLU A 101 -22.88 -35.29 -11.67
N GLU A 102 -23.73 -35.53 -10.66
CA GLU A 102 -25.19 -35.45 -10.83
C GLU A 102 -25.61 -33.99 -11.14
N ALA A 103 -25.01 -32.98 -10.48
CA ALA A 103 -25.25 -31.58 -10.80
C ALA A 103 -24.98 -31.29 -12.28
N ALA A 104 -23.84 -31.74 -12.82
CA ALA A 104 -23.47 -31.57 -14.20
C ALA A 104 -24.44 -32.28 -15.16
N ARG A 105 -24.93 -33.47 -14.81
CA ARG A 105 -25.92 -34.20 -15.61
C ARG A 105 -27.25 -33.45 -15.69
N TRP A 106 -27.73 -32.93 -14.57
CA TRP A 106 -28.98 -32.19 -14.52
C TRP A 106 -28.86 -30.82 -15.23
N PHE A 107 -27.77 -30.07 -15.04
CA PHE A 107 -27.51 -28.87 -15.80
C PHE A 107 -27.37 -29.17 -17.30
N GLY A 108 -26.74 -30.29 -17.68
CA GLY A 108 -26.65 -30.73 -19.05
C GLY A 108 -28.04 -30.93 -19.70
N LYS A 109 -28.93 -31.66 -19.01
CA LYS A 109 -30.32 -31.85 -19.49
C LYS A 109 -31.06 -30.50 -19.65
N ALA A 110 -30.93 -29.61 -18.67
CA ALA A 110 -31.57 -28.30 -18.75
C ALA A 110 -30.98 -27.42 -19.88
N ALA A 111 -29.65 -27.46 -20.04
CA ALA A 111 -28.95 -26.73 -21.08
C ALA A 111 -29.30 -27.19 -22.49
N ASP A 112 -29.47 -28.51 -22.68
CA ASP A 112 -29.91 -29.10 -23.94
C ASP A 112 -31.38 -28.73 -24.26
N LEU A 113 -32.22 -28.53 -23.25
CA LEU A 113 -33.57 -28.00 -23.36
C LEU A 113 -33.61 -26.47 -23.56
N GLY A 114 -32.45 -25.81 -23.58
CA GLY A 114 -32.34 -24.39 -23.90
C GLY A 114 -32.36 -23.45 -22.69
N ASP A 115 -32.32 -23.94 -21.45
CA ASP A 115 -32.29 -23.07 -20.27
C ASP A 115 -30.98 -22.29 -20.19
N ALA A 116 -31.05 -20.96 -20.28
CA ALA A 116 -29.87 -20.10 -20.33
C ALA A 116 -29.04 -20.11 -19.01
N MET A 117 -29.71 -20.26 -17.86
CA MET A 117 -29.04 -20.32 -16.57
C MET A 117 -28.27 -21.64 -16.45
N ALA A 118 -28.89 -22.76 -16.87
CA ALA A 118 -28.24 -24.06 -16.88
C ALA A 118 -27.05 -24.10 -17.85
N GLN A 119 -27.18 -23.46 -19.02
CA GLN A 119 -26.07 -23.30 -19.98
C GLN A 119 -24.91 -22.54 -19.34
N SER A 120 -25.18 -21.42 -18.61
CA SER A 120 -24.15 -20.68 -17.91
C SER A 120 -23.51 -21.51 -16.78
N SER A 121 -24.33 -22.24 -16.01
CA SER A 121 -23.85 -23.12 -14.93
C SER A 121 -22.98 -24.26 -15.47
N LEU A 122 -23.39 -24.87 -16.57
CA LEU A 122 -22.61 -25.92 -17.24
C LEU A 122 -21.28 -25.37 -17.78
N GLY A 123 -21.29 -24.14 -18.33
CA GLY A 123 -20.07 -23.41 -18.70
C GLY A 123 -19.10 -23.26 -17.52
N TYR A 124 -19.61 -22.89 -16.36
CA TYR A 124 -18.81 -22.82 -15.13
C TYR A 124 -18.23 -24.17 -14.71
N LEU A 125 -19.03 -25.25 -14.75
CA LEU A 125 -18.55 -26.59 -14.41
C LEU A 125 -17.44 -27.07 -15.36
N TYR A 126 -17.55 -26.82 -16.67
CA TYR A 126 -16.49 -27.14 -17.63
C TYR A 126 -15.23 -26.28 -17.41
N LEU A 127 -15.38 -25.01 -17.01
CA LEU A 127 -14.26 -24.11 -16.75
C LEU A 127 -13.46 -24.56 -15.51
N THR A 128 -14.18 -24.97 -14.44
CA THR A 128 -13.57 -25.36 -13.14
C THR A 128 -13.21 -26.83 -13.06
N GLY A 129 -13.83 -27.68 -13.87
CA GLY A 129 -13.66 -29.13 -13.81
C GLY A 129 -14.47 -29.80 -12.68
N GLN A 130 -15.54 -29.13 -12.20
CA GLN A 130 -16.39 -29.67 -11.15
C GLN A 130 -17.44 -30.64 -11.75
N GLY A 131 -17.40 -31.91 -11.37
CA GLY A 131 -18.31 -32.95 -11.86
C GLY A 131 -18.14 -33.29 -13.35
N VAL A 132 -17.29 -32.60 -14.08
CA VAL A 132 -16.93 -32.84 -15.48
C VAL A 132 -15.42 -32.62 -15.66
N LYS A 133 -14.86 -33.22 -16.70
CA LYS A 133 -13.48 -32.93 -17.10
C LYS A 133 -13.36 -31.45 -17.53
N LYS A 134 -12.39 -30.74 -16.97
CA LYS A 134 -12.11 -29.34 -17.35
C LYS A 134 -11.93 -29.21 -18.87
N ASP A 135 -12.71 -28.32 -19.49
CA ASP A 135 -12.64 -27.98 -20.92
C ASP A 135 -13.06 -26.54 -21.16
N GLU A 136 -12.06 -25.67 -21.29
CA GLU A 136 -12.26 -24.22 -21.46
C GLU A 136 -12.98 -23.88 -22.77
N LYS A 137 -12.80 -24.67 -23.85
CA LYS A 137 -13.48 -24.48 -25.13
C LYS A 137 -14.97 -24.83 -25.03
N ALA A 138 -15.28 -25.93 -24.34
CA ALA A 138 -16.65 -26.30 -24.05
C ALA A 138 -17.34 -25.26 -23.16
N ALA A 139 -16.62 -24.77 -22.13
CA ALA A 139 -17.10 -23.71 -21.25
C ALA A 139 -17.49 -22.46 -22.03
N LEU A 140 -16.60 -21.95 -22.91
CA LEU A 140 -16.90 -20.79 -23.75
C LEU A 140 -18.11 -21.03 -24.63
N GLY A 141 -18.20 -22.23 -25.26
CA GLY A 141 -19.33 -22.56 -26.08
C GLY A 141 -20.68 -22.51 -25.36
N TRP A 142 -20.72 -22.96 -24.10
CA TRP A 142 -21.92 -22.90 -23.29
C TRP A 142 -22.23 -21.46 -22.81
N TYR A 143 -21.23 -20.69 -22.41
CA TYR A 143 -21.44 -19.28 -22.08
C TYR A 143 -21.95 -18.46 -23.26
N LEU A 144 -21.43 -18.69 -24.47
CA LEU A 144 -21.91 -18.01 -25.67
C LEU A 144 -23.37 -18.34 -25.96
N LYS A 145 -23.80 -19.62 -25.84
CA LYS A 145 -25.21 -19.99 -26.00
C LYS A 145 -26.13 -19.26 -24.99
N ALA A 146 -25.72 -19.19 -23.74
CA ALA A 146 -26.45 -18.46 -22.71
C ALA A 146 -26.45 -16.94 -22.96
N ALA A 147 -25.32 -16.40 -23.43
CA ALA A 147 -25.15 -14.98 -23.76
C ALA A 147 -25.99 -14.58 -24.98
N GLU A 148 -26.15 -15.45 -26.00
CA GLU A 148 -27.04 -15.24 -27.13
C GLU A 148 -28.51 -15.13 -26.71
N GLN A 149 -28.90 -15.77 -25.60
CA GLN A 149 -30.21 -15.63 -25.00
C GLN A 149 -30.32 -14.35 -24.12
N GLY A 150 -29.24 -13.59 -24.00
CA GLY A 150 -29.23 -12.32 -23.32
C GLY A 150 -29.00 -12.40 -21.81
N LEU A 151 -28.44 -13.49 -21.29
CA LEU A 151 -28.09 -13.62 -19.87
C LEU A 151 -26.85 -12.75 -19.54
N PRO A 152 -26.96 -11.66 -18.71
CA PRO A 152 -25.84 -10.74 -18.51
C PRO A 152 -24.62 -11.39 -17.85
N GLN A 153 -24.83 -12.35 -16.96
CA GLN A 153 -23.75 -13.10 -16.30
C GLN A 153 -22.94 -13.91 -17.32
N ALA A 154 -23.61 -14.54 -18.28
CA ALA A 154 -22.96 -15.31 -19.33
C ALA A 154 -22.24 -14.40 -20.35
N GLU A 155 -22.82 -13.23 -20.66
CA GLU A 155 -22.16 -12.20 -21.48
C GLU A 155 -20.86 -11.73 -20.80
N ALA A 156 -20.90 -11.45 -19.50
CA ALA A 156 -19.71 -11.05 -18.74
C ALA A 156 -18.67 -12.19 -18.66
N ALA A 157 -19.11 -13.44 -18.44
CA ALA A 157 -18.23 -14.60 -18.42
C ALA A 157 -17.54 -14.83 -19.78
N ALA A 158 -18.28 -14.74 -20.89
CA ALA A 158 -17.70 -14.79 -22.23
C ALA A 158 -16.68 -13.67 -22.44
N GLY A 159 -16.99 -12.43 -22.01
CA GLY A 159 -16.07 -11.31 -22.03
C GLY A 159 -14.78 -11.59 -21.27
N GLY A 160 -14.86 -12.19 -20.08
CA GLY A 160 -13.72 -12.62 -19.28
C GLY A 160 -12.87 -13.69 -19.96
N MET A 161 -13.51 -14.68 -20.59
CA MET A 161 -12.80 -15.74 -21.30
C MET A 161 -12.02 -15.20 -22.51
N TYR A 162 -12.59 -14.27 -23.28
CA TYR A 162 -11.86 -13.58 -24.35
C TYR A 162 -10.70 -12.72 -23.81
N ALA A 163 -10.89 -12.07 -22.66
CA ALA A 163 -9.85 -11.26 -22.03
C ALA A 163 -8.62 -12.07 -21.61
N LEU A 164 -8.83 -13.31 -21.16
CA LEU A 164 -7.79 -14.20 -20.63
C LEU A 164 -7.29 -15.23 -21.66
N GLY A 165 -7.94 -15.35 -22.80
CA GLY A 165 -7.59 -16.35 -23.81
C GLY A 165 -7.95 -17.77 -23.39
N LEU A 166 -9.05 -17.96 -22.62
CA LEU A 166 -9.48 -19.27 -22.13
C LEU A 166 -10.36 -19.97 -23.15
N GLY A 167 -9.87 -21.08 -23.71
CA GLY A 167 -10.54 -21.81 -24.75
C GLY A 167 -10.61 -21.12 -26.11
N VAL A 168 -10.01 -19.91 -26.23
CA VAL A 168 -9.97 -19.06 -27.42
C VAL A 168 -8.70 -18.22 -27.39
N TRP A 169 -8.27 -17.64 -28.51
CA TRP A 169 -7.21 -16.63 -28.49
C TRP A 169 -7.63 -15.39 -27.73
N GLN A 170 -6.68 -14.82 -26.94
CA GLN A 170 -6.93 -13.59 -26.21
C GLN A 170 -7.33 -12.46 -27.16
N ASP A 171 -8.47 -11.84 -26.89
CA ASP A 171 -9.01 -10.71 -27.67
C ASP A 171 -9.72 -9.71 -26.76
N TYR A 172 -9.01 -8.63 -26.42
CA TYR A 172 -9.57 -7.57 -25.58
C TYR A 172 -10.70 -6.78 -26.26
N ALA A 173 -10.67 -6.66 -27.60
CA ALA A 173 -11.71 -5.94 -28.32
C ALA A 173 -13.03 -6.72 -28.32
N GLU A 174 -12.97 -8.04 -28.53
CA GLU A 174 -14.13 -8.91 -28.41
C GLU A 174 -14.64 -8.99 -26.98
N SER A 175 -13.73 -9.07 -26.00
CA SER A 175 -14.05 -9.00 -24.57
C SER A 175 -14.89 -7.77 -24.23
N VAL A 176 -14.47 -6.59 -24.70
CA VAL A 176 -15.19 -5.32 -24.46
C VAL A 176 -16.60 -5.35 -25.04
N LYS A 177 -16.81 -5.93 -26.23
CA LYS A 177 -18.16 -6.04 -26.82
C LYS A 177 -19.11 -6.84 -25.93
N TRP A 178 -18.64 -7.94 -25.37
CA TRP A 178 -19.44 -8.76 -24.47
C TRP A 178 -19.71 -8.07 -23.15
N TYR A 179 -18.73 -7.39 -22.54
CA TYR A 179 -18.96 -6.61 -21.32
C TYR A 179 -19.93 -5.44 -21.56
N LEU A 180 -19.86 -4.76 -22.70
CA LEU A 180 -20.82 -3.71 -23.05
C LEU A 180 -22.25 -4.23 -23.17
N LYS A 181 -22.47 -5.44 -23.70
CA LYS A 181 -23.81 -6.07 -23.74
C LYS A 181 -24.35 -6.31 -22.34
N ALA A 182 -23.54 -6.88 -21.45
CA ALA A 182 -23.92 -7.12 -20.06
C ALA A 182 -24.18 -5.80 -19.30
N ALA A 183 -23.30 -4.81 -19.48
CA ALA A 183 -23.42 -3.49 -18.85
C ALA A 183 -24.66 -2.72 -19.35
N ALA A 184 -25.04 -2.87 -20.62
CA ALA A 184 -26.27 -2.27 -21.15
C ALA A 184 -27.55 -2.77 -20.46
N LYS A 185 -27.48 -3.88 -19.73
CA LYS A 185 -28.56 -4.46 -18.94
C LYS A 185 -28.46 -4.13 -17.45
N GLY A 186 -27.53 -3.23 -17.07
CA GLY A 186 -27.32 -2.84 -15.69
C GLY A 186 -26.59 -3.89 -14.85
N TYR A 187 -25.80 -4.78 -15.47
CA TYR A 187 -25.02 -5.75 -14.73
C TYR A 187 -23.78 -5.06 -14.11
N ALA A 188 -23.87 -4.71 -12.84
CA ALA A 188 -22.86 -3.95 -12.12
C ALA A 188 -21.43 -4.50 -12.25
N PRO A 189 -21.16 -5.82 -12.18
CA PRO A 189 -19.82 -6.33 -12.38
C PRO A 189 -19.25 -6.01 -13.77
N ALA A 190 -20.06 -6.06 -14.82
CA ALA A 190 -19.60 -5.71 -16.17
C ALA A 190 -19.35 -4.20 -16.31
N GLU A 191 -20.18 -3.37 -15.68
CA GLU A 191 -19.97 -1.91 -15.63
C GLU A 191 -18.67 -1.56 -14.91
N ALA A 192 -18.37 -2.21 -13.77
CA ALA A 192 -17.10 -2.02 -13.05
C ALA A 192 -15.90 -2.43 -13.92
N VAL A 193 -15.98 -3.58 -14.62
CA VAL A 193 -14.93 -4.00 -15.56
C VAL A 193 -14.74 -2.96 -16.67
N MET A 194 -15.81 -2.37 -17.22
CA MET A 194 -15.68 -1.30 -18.21
C MET A 194 -14.99 -0.06 -17.64
N GLY A 195 -15.27 0.30 -16.38
CA GLY A 195 -14.54 1.34 -15.65
C GLY A 195 -13.02 1.07 -15.63
N HIS A 196 -12.62 -0.14 -15.23
CA HIS A 196 -11.22 -0.55 -15.25
C HIS A 196 -10.60 -0.57 -16.65
N ARG A 197 -11.34 -1.00 -17.68
CA ARG A 197 -10.87 -1.01 -19.08
C ARG A 197 -10.55 0.40 -19.57
N TYR A 198 -11.42 1.36 -19.31
CA TYR A 198 -11.16 2.77 -19.65
C TYR A 198 -10.04 3.40 -18.82
N ARG A 199 -9.85 2.96 -17.58
CA ARG A 199 -8.71 3.40 -16.74
C ARG A 199 -7.38 2.90 -17.30
N THR A 200 -7.30 1.64 -17.76
CA THR A 200 -6.06 0.97 -18.18
C THR A 200 -5.79 0.97 -19.67
N GLY A 201 -6.80 1.22 -20.51
CA GLY A 201 -6.69 1.17 -21.98
C GLY A 201 -6.71 -0.25 -22.57
N HIS A 202 -7.15 -1.28 -21.81
CA HIS A 202 -7.19 -2.65 -22.30
C HIS A 202 -8.42 -2.91 -23.19
N GLY A 203 -8.23 -2.94 -24.50
CA GLY A 203 -9.28 -3.16 -25.49
C GLY A 203 -10.07 -1.92 -25.86
N VAL A 204 -9.83 -0.80 -25.22
CA VAL A 204 -10.33 0.55 -25.49
C VAL A 204 -9.22 1.57 -25.36
N THR A 205 -9.38 2.76 -25.90
CA THR A 205 -8.47 3.87 -25.60
C THR A 205 -8.67 4.29 -24.15
N ALA A 206 -7.57 4.48 -23.40
CA ALA A 206 -7.65 4.94 -22.01
C ALA A 206 -8.33 6.30 -21.93
N ASP A 207 -9.33 6.41 -21.07
CA ASP A 207 -10.10 7.63 -20.81
C ASP A 207 -10.61 7.62 -19.37
N TYR A 208 -9.95 8.40 -18.50
CA TYR A 208 -10.32 8.47 -17.09
C TYR A 208 -11.70 9.08 -16.85
N ALA A 209 -12.15 10.02 -17.70
CA ALA A 209 -13.47 10.60 -17.56
C ALA A 209 -14.57 9.58 -17.89
N GLU A 210 -14.35 8.76 -18.91
CA GLU A 210 -15.26 7.66 -19.24
C GLU A 210 -15.22 6.57 -18.18
N SER A 211 -14.03 6.28 -17.61
CA SER A 211 -13.87 5.37 -16.46
C SER A 211 -14.75 5.79 -15.26
N VAL A 212 -14.72 7.08 -14.90
CA VAL A 212 -15.58 7.63 -13.82
C VAL A 212 -17.07 7.41 -14.13
N ARG A 213 -17.50 7.60 -15.38
CA ARG A 213 -18.90 7.38 -15.77
C ARG A 213 -19.33 5.94 -15.57
N TRP A 214 -18.47 5.00 -15.93
CA TRP A 214 -18.74 3.58 -15.78
C TRP A 214 -18.75 3.16 -14.31
N PHE A 215 -17.80 3.62 -13.51
CA PHE A 215 -17.80 3.32 -12.08
C PHE A 215 -19.02 3.93 -11.36
N ARG A 216 -19.51 5.12 -11.77
CA ARG A 216 -20.74 5.66 -11.21
C ARG A 216 -21.95 4.76 -11.48
N LYS A 217 -22.10 4.26 -12.72
CA LYS A 217 -23.18 3.32 -13.04
C LYS A 217 -23.06 2.04 -12.22
N ALA A 218 -21.86 1.46 -12.14
CA ALA A 218 -21.63 0.27 -11.34
C ALA A 218 -21.95 0.49 -9.86
N ALA A 219 -21.58 1.64 -9.29
CA ALA A 219 -21.88 2.01 -7.91
C ALA A 219 -23.38 2.22 -7.68
N GLU A 220 -24.10 2.85 -8.63
CA GLU A 220 -25.56 2.98 -8.60
C GLU A 220 -26.25 1.61 -8.61
N HIS A 221 -25.66 0.61 -9.27
CA HIS A 221 -26.12 -0.79 -9.26
C HIS A 221 -25.52 -1.62 -8.13
N GLY A 222 -24.85 -1.00 -7.15
CA GLY A 222 -24.42 -1.61 -5.90
C GLY A 222 -23.01 -2.21 -5.86
N SER A 223 -22.17 -1.96 -6.88
CA SER A 223 -20.78 -2.42 -6.88
C SER A 223 -19.93 -1.69 -5.84
N THR A 224 -19.48 -2.39 -4.83
CA THR A 224 -18.60 -1.86 -3.76
C THR A 224 -17.21 -1.55 -4.30
N ASP A 225 -16.67 -2.36 -5.21
CA ASP A 225 -15.42 -2.09 -5.92
C ASP A 225 -15.47 -0.75 -6.67
N ALA A 226 -16.58 -0.49 -7.38
CA ALA A 226 -16.77 0.77 -8.09
C ALA A 226 -16.88 1.98 -7.16
N GLU A 227 -17.51 1.84 -5.99
CA GLU A 227 -17.53 2.89 -4.96
C GLU A 227 -16.12 3.21 -4.48
N HIS A 228 -15.30 2.20 -4.20
CA HIS A 228 -13.90 2.38 -3.83
C HIS A 228 -13.09 3.05 -4.95
N CYS A 229 -13.20 2.56 -6.19
CA CYS A 229 -12.51 3.15 -7.33
C CYS A 229 -12.89 4.62 -7.58
N LEU A 230 -14.15 5.00 -7.36
CA LEU A 230 -14.57 6.41 -7.40
C LEU A 230 -13.88 7.24 -6.32
N GLY A 231 -13.80 6.70 -5.10
CA GLY A 231 -13.05 7.33 -4.02
C GLY A 231 -11.59 7.61 -4.41
N GLU A 232 -10.90 6.63 -5.00
CA GLU A 232 -9.54 6.82 -5.52
C GLU A 232 -9.47 7.90 -6.60
N MET A 233 -10.38 7.86 -7.58
CA MET A 233 -10.39 8.82 -8.68
C MET A 233 -10.62 10.26 -8.20
N TYR A 234 -11.48 10.47 -7.22
CA TYR A 234 -11.67 11.79 -6.59
C TYR A 234 -10.48 12.18 -5.71
N ARG A 235 -9.87 11.24 -4.98
CA ARG A 235 -8.65 11.49 -4.18
C ARG A 235 -7.50 11.96 -5.06
N ASP A 236 -7.32 11.32 -6.21
CA ASP A 236 -6.16 11.55 -7.08
C ASP A 236 -6.44 12.59 -8.19
N GLY A 237 -7.69 13.02 -8.38
CA GLY A 237 -8.08 13.93 -9.48
C GLY A 237 -8.02 13.26 -10.85
N SER A 238 -8.20 11.94 -10.92
CA SER A 238 -8.12 11.16 -12.15
C SER A 238 -9.45 11.15 -12.91
N GLY A 239 -9.57 11.87 -14.04
CA GLY A 239 -10.79 11.99 -14.83
C GLY A 239 -11.86 12.90 -14.22
N VAL A 240 -11.63 13.42 -13.03
CA VAL A 240 -12.41 14.43 -12.31
C VAL A 240 -11.47 15.39 -11.60
N SER A 241 -11.96 16.56 -11.17
CA SER A 241 -11.19 17.42 -10.27
C SER A 241 -10.97 16.71 -8.94
N GLN A 242 -9.76 16.83 -8.39
CA GLN A 242 -9.46 16.30 -7.05
C GLN A 242 -10.42 16.87 -6.01
N ASP A 243 -11.05 15.99 -5.25
CA ASP A 243 -11.97 16.35 -4.19
C ASP A 243 -11.95 15.30 -3.07
N TYR A 244 -11.27 15.62 -1.98
CA TYR A 244 -11.15 14.71 -0.84
C TYR A 244 -12.47 14.51 -0.07
N ALA A 245 -13.41 15.47 -0.12
CA ALA A 245 -14.70 15.32 0.53
C ALA A 245 -15.59 14.32 -0.24
N GLU A 246 -15.56 14.39 -1.57
CA GLU A 246 -16.21 13.39 -2.42
C GLU A 246 -15.53 12.01 -2.26
N ALA A 247 -14.19 11.97 -2.23
CA ALA A 247 -13.45 10.73 -1.97
C ALA A 247 -13.86 10.08 -0.65
N PHE A 248 -13.92 10.87 0.43
CA PHE A 248 -14.40 10.41 1.73
C PHE A 248 -15.82 9.83 1.66
N SER A 249 -16.74 10.51 0.96
CA SER A 249 -18.12 10.05 0.80
C SER A 249 -18.20 8.68 0.12
N TRP A 250 -17.42 8.49 -0.96
CA TRP A 250 -17.40 7.23 -1.69
C TRP A 250 -16.72 6.10 -0.91
N PHE A 251 -15.58 6.36 -0.27
CA PHE A 251 -14.93 5.37 0.60
C PHE A 251 -15.83 4.99 1.79
N SER A 252 -16.58 5.94 2.36
CA SER A 252 -17.51 5.64 3.46
C SER A 252 -18.59 4.65 3.04
N LYS A 253 -19.18 4.81 1.84
CA LYS A 253 -20.18 3.88 1.31
C LYS A 253 -19.62 2.46 1.16
N ALA A 254 -18.42 2.34 0.60
CA ALA A 254 -17.77 1.04 0.44
C ALA A 254 -17.37 0.42 1.80
N ALA A 255 -16.87 1.23 2.74
CA ALA A 255 -16.49 0.79 4.07
C ALA A 255 -17.69 0.36 4.93
N GLU A 256 -18.86 1.00 4.79
CA GLU A 256 -20.11 0.56 5.44
C GLU A 256 -20.52 -0.86 5.02
N LYS A 257 -20.08 -1.31 3.83
CA LYS A 257 -20.27 -2.69 3.35
C LYS A 257 -19.15 -3.63 3.77
N GLY A 258 -18.19 -3.15 4.58
CA GLY A 258 -17.05 -3.93 5.06
C GLY A 258 -15.92 -4.12 4.02
N TRP A 259 -15.76 -3.20 3.07
CA TRP A 259 -14.70 -3.29 2.07
C TRP A 259 -13.37 -2.81 2.66
N ALA A 260 -12.46 -3.75 2.95
CA ALA A 260 -11.20 -3.47 3.63
C ALA A 260 -10.31 -2.42 2.94
N PRO A 261 -10.17 -2.38 1.59
CA PRO A 261 -9.43 -1.30 0.94
C PRO A 261 -10.03 0.10 1.18
N ALA A 262 -11.36 0.21 1.26
CA ALA A 262 -12.01 1.50 1.55
C ALA A 262 -11.85 1.89 3.03
N GLU A 263 -11.88 0.93 3.95
CA GLU A 263 -11.59 1.16 5.37
C GLU A 263 -10.15 1.65 5.54
N HIS A 264 -9.17 1.05 4.84
CA HIS A 264 -7.80 1.53 4.80
C HIS A 264 -7.72 2.97 4.28
N ALA A 265 -8.37 3.27 3.14
CA ALA A 265 -8.38 4.60 2.55
C ALA A 265 -8.99 5.66 3.49
N LEU A 266 -10.07 5.34 4.24
CA LEU A 266 -10.60 6.22 5.28
C LEU A 266 -9.60 6.47 6.40
N GLY A 267 -8.87 5.43 6.82
CA GLY A 267 -7.79 5.56 7.79
C GLY A 267 -6.73 6.57 7.33
N GLU A 268 -6.32 6.52 6.07
CA GLU A 268 -5.38 7.50 5.49
C GLU A 268 -5.95 8.93 5.47
N LEU A 269 -7.23 9.10 5.06
CA LEU A 269 -7.85 10.42 5.05
C LEU A 269 -7.88 11.06 6.45
N TYR A 270 -8.19 10.29 7.48
CA TYR A 270 -8.14 10.78 8.87
C TYR A 270 -6.71 11.00 9.38
N ARG A 271 -5.75 10.14 9.00
CA ARG A 271 -4.34 10.27 9.41
C ARG A 271 -3.72 11.57 8.92
N PHE A 272 -4.06 12.01 7.70
CA PHE A 272 -3.45 13.18 7.05
C PHE A 272 -4.38 14.41 7.01
N GLY A 273 -5.60 14.31 7.52
CA GLY A 273 -6.54 15.42 7.50
C GLY A 273 -7.03 15.78 6.09
N HIS A 274 -7.08 14.83 5.17
CA HIS A 274 -7.50 15.06 3.79
C HIS A 274 -9.03 14.99 3.66
N GLY A 275 -9.69 16.12 3.42
CA GLY A 275 -11.14 16.22 3.29
C GLY A 275 -11.91 16.12 4.61
N VAL A 276 -11.24 15.76 5.68
CA VAL A 276 -11.73 15.68 7.06
C VAL A 276 -10.68 16.25 8.01
N PRO A 277 -11.01 16.71 9.21
CA PRO A 277 -10.01 17.06 10.22
C PRO A 277 -9.11 15.85 10.54
N GLU A 278 -7.80 16.12 10.72
CA GLU A 278 -6.85 15.10 11.17
C GLU A 278 -7.30 14.49 12.49
N ASP A 279 -7.35 13.16 12.55
CA ASP A 279 -7.83 12.40 13.71
C ASP A 279 -7.15 11.03 13.74
N HIS A 280 -6.08 10.91 14.49
CA HIS A 280 -5.31 9.67 14.59
C HIS A 280 -6.07 8.54 15.31
N GLU A 281 -7.00 8.85 16.22
CA GLU A 281 -7.81 7.82 16.89
C GLU A 281 -8.74 7.15 15.88
N LYS A 282 -9.45 7.95 15.07
CA LYS A 282 -10.29 7.41 14.00
C LYS A 282 -9.48 6.70 12.92
N ALA A 283 -8.30 7.23 12.56
CA ALA A 283 -7.41 6.54 11.63
C ALA A 283 -7.07 5.13 12.13
N ALA A 284 -6.69 5.00 13.41
CA ALA A 284 -6.38 3.71 14.01
C ALA A 284 -7.59 2.76 14.05
N GLU A 285 -8.79 3.27 14.30
CA GLU A 285 -10.04 2.47 14.27
C GLU A 285 -10.30 1.90 12.88
N TRP A 286 -10.15 2.70 11.83
CA TRP A 286 -10.38 2.27 10.45
C TRP A 286 -9.28 1.31 9.98
N PHE A 287 -8.01 1.61 10.25
CA PHE A 287 -6.92 0.67 9.94
C PHE A 287 -7.09 -0.66 10.65
N ARG A 288 -7.59 -0.67 11.91
CA ARG A 288 -7.84 -1.92 12.65
C ARG A 288 -8.91 -2.76 11.98
N LYS A 289 -10.03 -2.16 11.53
CA LYS A 289 -11.08 -2.89 10.81
C LYS A 289 -10.53 -3.58 9.56
N ALA A 290 -9.81 -2.83 8.72
CA ALA A 290 -9.20 -3.38 7.52
C ALA A 290 -8.11 -4.45 7.84
N ALA A 291 -7.27 -4.20 8.85
CA ALA A 291 -6.20 -5.10 9.27
C ALA A 291 -6.73 -6.43 9.83
N GLU A 292 -7.85 -6.42 10.54
CA GLU A 292 -8.53 -7.61 11.06
C GLU A 292 -9.12 -8.47 9.95
N GLN A 293 -9.50 -7.86 8.82
CA GLN A 293 -9.92 -8.56 7.61
C GLN A 293 -8.75 -9.11 6.78
N GLY A 294 -7.51 -8.80 7.18
CA GLY A 294 -6.31 -9.31 6.51
C GLY A 294 -5.68 -8.34 5.51
N HIS A 295 -6.13 -7.07 5.41
CA HIS A 295 -5.53 -6.09 4.51
C HIS A 295 -4.10 -5.76 4.98
N ASP A 296 -3.11 -6.10 4.16
CA ASP A 296 -1.68 -6.06 4.51
C ASP A 296 -1.15 -4.64 4.72
N GLU A 297 -1.53 -3.67 3.88
CA GLU A 297 -1.17 -2.25 4.06
C GLU A 297 -1.78 -1.67 5.34
N ALA A 298 -3.05 -2.04 5.65
CA ALA A 298 -3.68 -1.58 6.88
C ALA A 298 -3.01 -2.19 8.13
N GLN A 299 -2.56 -3.44 8.05
CA GLN A 299 -1.77 -4.08 9.11
C GLN A 299 -0.44 -3.34 9.33
N TYR A 300 0.23 -2.96 8.25
CA TYR A 300 1.43 -2.13 8.30
C TYR A 300 1.14 -0.77 8.95
N CYS A 301 0.13 -0.04 8.48
CA CYS A 301 -0.25 1.27 9.02
C CYS A 301 -0.61 1.20 10.51
N LEU A 302 -1.34 0.17 10.92
CA LEU A 302 -1.68 -0.03 12.33
C LEU A 302 -0.44 -0.33 13.17
N GLY A 303 0.51 -1.13 12.66
CA GLY A 303 1.81 -1.37 13.27
C GLY A 303 2.61 -0.08 13.45
N ASP A 304 2.62 0.79 12.44
CA ASP A 304 3.25 2.10 12.47
C ASP A 304 2.63 2.99 13.55
N MET A 305 1.30 3.03 13.65
CA MET A 305 0.59 3.81 14.68
C MET A 305 0.93 3.35 16.10
N TYR A 306 1.02 2.04 16.35
CA TYR A 306 1.47 1.50 17.65
C TYR A 306 2.94 1.83 17.93
N SER A 307 3.80 1.83 16.91
CA SER A 307 5.22 2.15 17.05
C SER A 307 5.50 3.62 17.39
N LEU A 308 4.58 4.50 17.00
CA LEU A 308 4.67 5.94 17.21
C LEU A 308 3.77 6.47 18.35
N GLY A 309 2.82 5.65 18.82
CA GLY A 309 1.81 6.09 19.78
C GLY A 309 0.80 7.09 19.19
N LEU A 310 0.48 6.98 17.90
CA LEU A 310 -0.44 7.88 17.19
C LEU A 310 -1.86 7.31 17.23
N GLY A 311 -2.78 7.98 17.93
CA GLY A 311 -4.18 7.56 18.07
C GLY A 311 -4.39 6.25 18.85
N VAL A 312 -3.30 5.60 19.24
CA VAL A 312 -3.26 4.41 20.11
C VAL A 312 -2.12 4.56 21.10
N PRO A 313 -2.18 3.92 22.28
CA PRO A 313 -1.05 3.90 23.20
C PRO A 313 0.18 3.29 22.53
N TYR A 314 1.36 3.90 22.76
CA TYR A 314 2.63 3.34 22.28
C TYR A 314 2.81 1.90 22.77
N ASP A 315 2.96 0.96 21.85
CA ASP A 315 3.20 -0.46 22.14
C ASP A 315 3.99 -1.14 21.02
N MET A 316 5.31 -1.28 21.23
CA MET A 316 6.19 -1.94 20.25
C MET A 316 5.91 -3.43 20.07
N LYS A 317 5.32 -4.12 21.06
CA LYS A 317 4.98 -5.54 20.91
C LYS A 317 3.80 -5.71 19.97
N GLU A 318 2.78 -4.86 20.11
CA GLU A 318 1.66 -4.84 19.17
C GLU A 318 2.14 -4.38 17.77
N ALA A 319 3.04 -3.39 17.68
CA ALA A 319 3.64 -2.99 16.40
C ALA A 319 4.32 -4.18 15.70
N VAL A 320 5.18 -4.92 16.40
CA VAL A 320 5.82 -6.14 15.86
C VAL A 320 4.80 -7.17 15.39
N ARG A 321 3.73 -7.37 16.15
CA ARG A 321 2.67 -8.33 15.80
C ARG A 321 1.99 -7.97 14.48
N TRP A 322 1.67 -6.70 14.28
CA TRP A 322 1.01 -6.23 13.07
C TRP A 322 1.97 -6.18 11.88
N PHE A 323 3.20 -5.71 12.06
CA PHE A 323 4.22 -5.78 11.01
C PHE A 323 4.49 -7.22 10.56
N ARG A 324 4.52 -8.20 11.49
CA ARG A 324 4.71 -9.60 11.15
C ARG A 324 3.58 -10.14 10.28
N LYS A 325 2.32 -9.85 10.62
CA LYS A 325 1.17 -10.26 9.80
C LYS A 325 1.24 -9.70 8.39
N SER A 326 1.58 -8.42 8.25
CA SER A 326 1.74 -7.74 6.97
C SER A 326 2.92 -8.33 6.17
N ALA A 327 4.07 -8.54 6.82
CA ALA A 327 5.27 -9.14 6.20
C ALA A 327 5.06 -10.58 5.74
N GLU A 328 4.31 -11.40 6.50
CA GLU A 328 3.95 -12.77 6.13
C GLU A 328 3.10 -12.83 4.85
N GLN A 329 2.34 -11.77 4.55
CA GLN A 329 1.59 -11.61 3.31
C GLN A 329 2.45 -11.08 2.15
N GLY A 330 3.69 -10.65 2.41
CA GLY A 330 4.62 -10.16 1.40
C GLY A 330 4.61 -8.65 1.22
N TYR A 331 4.05 -7.88 2.14
CA TYR A 331 4.14 -6.43 2.08
C TYR A 331 5.57 -5.97 2.40
N VAL A 332 6.29 -5.54 1.38
CA VAL A 332 7.74 -5.29 1.43
C VAL A 332 8.18 -4.28 2.49
N PRO A 333 7.47 -3.13 2.69
CA PRO A 333 7.82 -2.21 3.78
C PRO A 333 7.71 -2.85 5.17
N ALA A 334 6.73 -3.75 5.38
CA ALA A 334 6.60 -4.46 6.64
C ALA A 334 7.70 -5.50 6.86
N GLU A 335 8.15 -6.18 5.80
CA GLU A 335 9.29 -7.09 5.86
C GLU A 335 10.56 -6.36 6.34
N HIS A 336 10.82 -5.18 5.79
CA HIS A 336 11.95 -4.35 6.22
C HIS A 336 11.79 -3.89 7.68
N ASN A 337 10.63 -3.32 8.06
CA ASN A 337 10.42 -2.82 9.42
C ASN A 337 10.51 -3.95 10.46
N LEU A 338 9.95 -5.13 10.17
CA LEU A 338 10.11 -6.29 11.04
C LEU A 338 11.58 -6.70 11.17
N GLY A 339 12.32 -6.68 10.05
CA GLY A 339 13.77 -6.91 10.06
C GLY A 339 14.52 -5.94 10.98
N GLU A 340 14.22 -4.65 10.91
CA GLU A 340 14.82 -3.62 11.78
C GLU A 340 14.49 -3.83 13.27
N LEU A 341 13.24 -4.21 13.58
CA LEU A 341 12.83 -4.49 14.95
C LEU A 341 13.53 -5.73 15.52
N LEU A 342 13.67 -6.76 14.72
CA LEU A 342 14.42 -7.98 15.08
C LEU A 342 15.92 -7.70 15.19
N TYR A 343 16.48 -6.86 14.32
CA TYR A 343 17.87 -6.45 14.36
C TYR A 343 18.20 -5.65 15.61
N THR A 344 17.32 -4.72 16.00
CA THR A 344 17.54 -3.85 17.17
C THR A 344 17.08 -4.47 18.48
N GLY A 345 16.19 -5.46 18.45
CA GLY A 345 15.55 -6.03 19.64
C GLY A 345 14.47 -5.11 20.24
N ASN A 346 13.91 -4.19 19.45
CA ASN A 346 12.90 -3.26 19.94
C ASN A 346 11.50 -3.89 19.87
N GLY A 347 10.85 -4.09 21.02
CA GLY A 347 9.54 -4.72 21.13
C GLY A 347 9.54 -6.24 20.94
N VAL A 348 10.66 -6.83 20.53
CA VAL A 348 10.86 -8.25 20.28
C VAL A 348 12.27 -8.64 20.73
N LYS A 349 12.50 -9.92 21.04
CA LYS A 349 13.86 -10.40 21.29
C LYS A 349 14.71 -10.22 20.03
N GLN A 350 15.91 -9.63 20.21
CA GLN A 350 16.86 -9.48 19.12
C GLN A 350 17.19 -10.85 18.49
N ASP A 351 17.08 -10.91 17.15
CA ASP A 351 17.41 -12.09 16.35
C ASP A 351 17.95 -11.69 14.99
N TYR A 352 19.28 -11.63 14.88
CA TYR A 352 19.95 -11.29 13.63
C TYR A 352 19.70 -12.29 12.50
N SER A 353 19.45 -13.56 12.83
CA SER A 353 19.20 -14.60 11.84
C SER A 353 17.85 -14.41 11.17
N GLU A 354 16.83 -14.12 11.98
CA GLU A 354 15.48 -13.81 11.47
C GLU A 354 15.46 -12.45 10.74
N ALA A 355 16.13 -11.42 11.29
CA ALA A 355 16.28 -10.12 10.63
C ALA A 355 16.92 -10.25 9.24
N LEU A 356 17.99 -11.02 9.14
CA LEU A 356 18.66 -11.32 7.86
C LEU A 356 17.74 -11.97 6.84
N ALA A 357 16.88 -12.89 7.27
CA ALA A 357 15.91 -13.54 6.39
C ALA A 357 14.90 -12.55 5.82
N TRP A 358 14.36 -11.67 6.67
CA TRP A 358 13.41 -10.64 6.26
C TRP A 358 14.05 -9.58 5.36
N PHE A 359 15.25 -9.09 5.69
CA PHE A 359 15.96 -8.15 4.81
C PHE A 359 16.28 -8.76 3.45
N ARG A 360 16.65 -10.06 3.39
CA ARG A 360 16.86 -10.75 2.11
C ARG A 360 15.61 -10.82 1.27
N LYS A 361 14.46 -11.06 1.89
CA LYS A 361 13.18 -11.13 1.20
C LYS A 361 12.82 -9.78 0.60
N ALA A 362 12.85 -8.71 1.39
CA ALA A 362 12.58 -7.35 0.92
C ALA A 362 13.61 -6.86 -0.12
N ALA A 363 14.90 -7.20 0.05
CA ALA A 363 15.94 -6.85 -0.91
C ALA A 363 15.82 -7.59 -2.25
N ALA A 364 15.23 -8.79 -2.26
CA ALA A 364 14.95 -9.52 -3.51
C ALA A 364 13.93 -8.80 -4.39
N GLU A 365 13.00 -8.05 -3.78
CA GLU A 365 12.03 -7.19 -4.47
C GLU A 365 12.61 -5.80 -4.83
N GLY A 366 13.91 -5.57 -4.61
CA GLY A 366 14.57 -4.29 -4.92
C GLY A 366 14.31 -3.18 -3.92
N TYR A 367 13.89 -3.50 -2.70
CA TYR A 367 13.64 -2.48 -1.68
C TYR A 367 14.94 -1.90 -1.15
N ALA A 368 15.25 -0.68 -1.55
CA ALA A 368 16.54 -0.03 -1.32
C ALA A 368 16.95 0.06 0.16
N LEU A 369 15.99 0.29 1.07
CA LEU A 369 16.27 0.31 2.51
C LEU A 369 16.74 -1.06 3.01
N ALA A 370 16.09 -2.14 2.57
CA ALA A 370 16.47 -3.49 2.97
C ALA A 370 17.82 -3.92 2.37
N GLU A 371 18.13 -3.51 1.12
CA GLU A 371 19.45 -3.71 0.52
C GLU A 371 20.53 -3.01 1.34
N ASN A 372 20.27 -1.80 1.82
CA ASN A 372 21.17 -1.06 2.68
C ASN A 372 21.34 -1.73 4.05
N SER A 373 20.25 -2.12 4.72
CA SER A 373 20.31 -2.81 6.02
C SER A 373 21.04 -4.14 5.90
N LEU A 374 20.79 -4.89 4.84
CA LEU A 374 21.53 -6.12 4.53
C LEU A 374 23.03 -5.85 4.30
N GLY A 375 23.37 -4.76 3.61
CA GLY A 375 24.74 -4.28 3.44
C GLY A 375 25.42 -3.99 4.77
N CYS A 376 24.74 -3.34 5.70
CA CYS A 376 25.24 -3.09 7.06
C CYS A 376 25.49 -4.40 7.82
N MET A 377 24.59 -5.39 7.72
CA MET A 377 24.79 -6.70 8.35
C MET A 377 26.02 -7.41 7.83
N TYR A 378 26.26 -7.41 6.51
CA TYR A 378 27.49 -7.99 5.94
C TYR A 378 28.74 -7.20 6.31
N MET A 379 28.64 -5.87 6.45
CA MET A 379 29.75 -5.03 6.88
C MET A 379 30.14 -5.29 8.34
N GLY A 380 29.14 -5.48 9.23
CA GLY A 380 29.34 -5.75 10.66
C GLY A 380 29.61 -7.21 10.99
N GLY A 381 29.20 -8.16 10.13
CA GLY A 381 29.23 -9.58 10.44
C GLY A 381 28.12 -10.03 11.41
N GLU A 382 26.99 -9.34 11.41
CA GLU A 382 25.88 -9.56 12.33
C GLU A 382 24.87 -10.54 11.72
N GLY A 383 24.70 -11.71 12.35
CA GLY A 383 23.85 -12.79 11.84
C GLY A 383 24.37 -13.48 10.57
N VAL A 384 25.51 -13.02 10.05
CA VAL A 384 26.15 -13.51 8.83
C VAL A 384 27.68 -13.29 8.94
N SER A 385 28.47 -14.09 8.24
CA SER A 385 29.93 -13.83 8.18
C SER A 385 30.19 -12.47 7.53
N GLN A 386 31.09 -11.69 8.13
CA GLN A 386 31.51 -10.40 7.59
C GLN A 386 32.01 -10.54 6.15
N ASP A 387 31.47 -9.73 5.26
CA ASP A 387 31.84 -9.70 3.84
C ASP A 387 31.69 -8.26 3.30
N PHE A 388 32.80 -7.54 3.30
CA PHE A 388 32.85 -6.16 2.82
C PHE A 388 32.54 -6.03 1.31
N ALA A 389 32.95 -7.05 0.51
CA ALA A 389 32.68 -7.03 -0.93
C ALA A 389 31.17 -7.15 -1.20
N LYS A 390 30.49 -8.03 -0.46
CA LYS A 390 29.03 -8.16 -0.53
C LYS A 390 28.31 -6.93 -0.01
N ALA A 391 28.80 -6.33 1.08
CA ALA A 391 28.28 -5.06 1.59
C ALA A 391 28.38 -3.95 0.52
N ALA A 392 29.52 -3.82 -0.15
CA ALA A 392 29.71 -2.84 -1.24
C ALA A 392 28.74 -3.08 -2.40
N GLU A 393 28.52 -4.35 -2.80
CA GLU A 393 27.53 -4.68 -3.85
C GLU A 393 26.12 -4.22 -3.47
N LEU A 394 25.70 -4.53 -2.23
CA LEU A 394 24.37 -4.20 -1.72
C LEU A 394 24.17 -2.68 -1.57
N PHE A 395 25.17 -1.96 -1.07
CA PHE A 395 25.07 -0.48 -1.00
C PHE A 395 25.00 0.15 -2.39
N ARG A 396 25.72 -0.39 -3.41
CA ARG A 396 25.59 0.10 -4.80
C ARG A 396 24.18 -0.13 -5.33
N LYS A 397 23.57 -1.30 -5.07
CA LYS A 397 22.19 -1.58 -5.45
C LYS A 397 21.23 -0.62 -4.77
N ALA A 398 21.34 -0.48 -3.45
CA ALA A 398 20.50 0.45 -2.68
C ALA A 398 20.58 1.89 -3.23
N ASN A 399 21.81 2.34 -3.56
CA ASN A 399 21.98 3.66 -4.17
C ASN A 399 21.36 3.76 -5.57
N SER A 400 21.48 2.71 -6.39
CA SER A 400 20.85 2.68 -7.72
C SER A 400 19.33 2.64 -7.67
N HIS A 401 18.75 2.12 -6.58
CA HIS A 401 17.32 2.13 -6.29
C HIS A 401 16.87 3.40 -5.53
N GLY A 402 17.74 4.43 -5.48
CA GLY A 402 17.38 5.76 -4.99
C GLY A 402 17.66 6.01 -3.50
N TYR A 403 18.29 5.11 -2.77
CA TYR A 403 18.64 5.35 -1.37
C TYR A 403 20.01 6.04 -1.25
N ALA A 404 19.99 7.38 -1.26
CA ALA A 404 21.20 8.21 -1.26
C ALA A 404 22.16 7.96 -0.08
N LYS A 405 21.66 7.56 1.09
CA LYS A 405 22.50 7.26 2.26
C LYS A 405 23.42 6.04 2.02
N ALA A 406 23.07 5.15 1.11
CA ALA A 406 23.93 4.03 0.75
C ALA A 406 25.26 4.48 0.12
N ALA A 407 25.27 5.60 -0.59
CA ALA A 407 26.52 6.19 -1.10
C ALA A 407 27.44 6.66 0.04
N LEU A 408 26.86 7.16 1.14
CA LEU A 408 27.63 7.50 2.35
C LEU A 408 28.23 6.24 3.00
N ASN A 409 27.47 5.14 3.07
CA ASN A 409 27.96 3.87 3.58
C ASN A 409 29.11 3.32 2.70
N LEU A 410 29.00 3.47 1.37
CA LEU A 410 30.11 3.14 0.45
C LEU A 410 31.35 3.99 0.72
N SER A 411 31.18 5.30 0.90
CA SER A 411 32.29 6.18 1.25
C SER A 411 32.99 5.74 2.55
N SER A 412 32.20 5.44 3.58
CA SER A 412 32.75 4.93 4.85
C SER A 412 33.47 3.59 4.67
N LEU A 413 32.90 2.68 3.89
CA LEU A 413 33.47 1.36 3.64
C LEU A 413 34.81 1.46 2.87
N TYR A 414 34.86 2.24 1.78
CA TYR A 414 36.10 2.45 1.02
C TYR A 414 37.14 3.25 1.80
N GLY A 415 36.72 4.09 2.75
CA GLY A 415 37.61 4.80 3.67
C GLY A 415 38.17 3.95 4.81
N SER A 416 37.59 2.76 5.08
CA SER A 416 38.01 1.88 6.17
C SER A 416 39.32 1.14 5.85
N GLN A 417 40.30 1.23 6.75
CA GLN A 417 41.57 0.49 6.62
C GLN A 417 41.43 -1.01 6.91
N ASP A 418 40.29 -1.43 7.51
CA ASP A 418 40.04 -2.82 7.85
C ASP A 418 39.66 -3.66 6.61
N TRP A 419 39.30 -3.00 5.51
CA TRP A 419 38.93 -3.66 4.27
C TRP A 419 40.12 -3.74 3.28
N PRO A 420 40.44 -4.93 2.74
CA PRO A 420 41.48 -5.08 1.71
C PRO A 420 41.20 -4.26 0.43
N GLY A 421 39.95 -3.87 0.19
CA GLY A 421 39.53 -2.99 -0.90
C GLY A 421 39.52 -1.49 -0.53
N HIS A 422 40.19 -1.10 0.56
CA HIS A 422 40.37 0.30 0.96
C HIS A 422 40.90 1.14 -0.21
N ASP A 423 40.16 2.17 -0.57
CA ASP A 423 40.48 3.11 -1.63
C ASP A 423 39.95 4.51 -1.27
N PRO A 424 40.82 5.39 -0.75
CA PRO A 424 40.41 6.73 -0.40
C PRO A 424 39.84 7.56 -1.57
N ALA A 425 40.29 7.30 -2.79
CA ALA A 425 39.78 8.01 -3.96
C ALA A 425 38.36 7.58 -4.31
N GLU A 426 38.06 6.30 -4.18
CA GLU A 426 36.66 5.82 -4.27
C GLU A 426 35.80 6.33 -3.12
N ALA A 427 36.33 6.39 -1.90
CA ALA A 427 35.63 6.95 -0.75
C ALA A 427 35.18 8.40 -1.03
N ASP A 428 36.09 9.22 -1.56
CA ASP A 428 35.80 10.62 -1.93
C ASP A 428 34.75 10.72 -3.05
N ARG A 429 34.82 9.83 -4.05
CA ARG A 429 33.81 9.80 -5.14
C ARG A 429 32.43 9.49 -4.59
N TRP A 430 32.31 8.49 -3.72
CA TRP A 430 31.03 8.13 -3.12
C TRP A 430 30.53 9.21 -2.16
N LEU A 431 31.42 9.90 -1.43
CA LEU A 431 31.03 11.05 -0.62
C LEU A 431 30.45 12.18 -1.48
N ARG A 432 31.06 12.49 -2.62
CA ARG A 432 30.54 13.46 -3.58
C ARG A 432 29.19 13.01 -4.14
N THR A 433 29.05 11.74 -4.51
CA THR A 433 27.78 11.16 -4.96
C THR A 433 26.68 11.36 -3.92
N ALA A 434 26.95 11.04 -2.65
CA ALA A 434 26.00 11.25 -1.56
C ALA A 434 25.61 12.73 -1.39
N ALA A 435 26.59 13.64 -1.49
CA ALA A 435 26.35 15.08 -1.37
C ALA A 435 25.53 15.64 -2.56
N GLU A 436 25.79 15.18 -3.77
CA GLU A 436 25.04 15.52 -4.99
C GLU A 436 23.62 15.01 -4.95
N GLN A 437 23.41 13.83 -4.35
CA GLN A 437 22.09 13.24 -4.08
C GLN A 437 21.36 13.90 -2.90
N GLY A 438 21.96 14.91 -2.26
CA GLY A 438 21.29 15.70 -1.24
C GLY A 438 21.50 15.25 0.20
N VAL A 439 22.40 14.33 0.51
CA VAL A 439 22.67 13.92 1.90
C VAL A 439 23.39 15.05 2.66
N ALA A 440 22.70 15.70 3.59
CA ALA A 440 23.19 16.88 4.33
C ALA A 440 24.53 16.64 5.03
N TYR A 441 24.71 15.48 5.67
CA TYR A 441 26.00 15.12 6.30
C TYR A 441 27.14 15.04 5.29
N ALA A 442 26.90 14.47 4.10
CA ALA A 442 27.92 14.38 3.05
C ALA A 442 28.26 15.77 2.49
N GLN A 443 27.26 16.64 2.31
CA GLN A 443 27.46 18.04 1.91
C GLN A 443 28.29 18.79 2.95
N TYR A 444 27.97 18.66 4.21
CA TYR A 444 28.75 19.25 5.30
C TYR A 444 30.18 18.67 5.34
N SER A 445 30.35 17.37 5.15
CA SER A 445 31.67 16.74 5.12
C SER A 445 32.54 17.30 4.01
N LEU A 446 31.99 17.47 2.78
CA LEU A 446 32.69 18.14 1.68
C LEU A 446 33.01 19.60 1.98
N ALA A 447 32.12 20.32 2.68
CA ALA A 447 32.38 21.67 3.12
C ALA A 447 33.58 21.74 4.06
N VAL A 448 33.67 20.84 5.03
CA VAL A 448 34.80 20.74 5.97
C VAL A 448 36.09 20.35 5.25
N MET A 449 36.04 19.39 4.31
CA MET A 449 37.20 18.99 3.51
C MET A 449 37.75 20.15 2.68
N SER A 450 36.89 20.86 1.95
CA SER A 450 37.25 22.05 1.17
C SER A 450 37.76 23.20 2.05
N TYR A 451 37.14 23.37 3.23
CA TYR A 451 37.56 24.40 4.18
C TYR A 451 38.96 24.16 4.75
N ARG A 452 39.28 22.91 5.07
CA ARG A 452 40.55 22.51 5.72
C ARG A 452 41.64 22.09 4.74
N GLY A 453 41.30 21.85 3.48
CA GLY A 453 42.23 21.26 2.48
C GLY A 453 42.54 19.78 2.77
N LEU A 454 41.53 19.00 3.23
CA LEU A 454 41.70 17.58 3.55
C LEU A 454 41.40 16.73 2.32
N GLY A 455 42.42 16.12 1.75
CA GLY A 455 42.29 15.29 0.53
C GLY A 455 42.01 16.09 -0.76
N VAL A 456 41.71 17.37 -0.65
CA VAL A 456 41.44 18.30 -1.74
C VAL A 456 42.16 19.62 -1.48
N PRO A 457 42.49 20.42 -2.52
CA PRO A 457 43.00 21.78 -2.29
C PRO A 457 42.02 22.60 -1.45
N GLN A 458 42.56 23.43 -0.55
CA GLN A 458 41.75 24.33 0.25
C GLN A 458 41.01 25.33 -0.64
N ASP A 459 39.69 25.33 -0.54
CA ASP A 459 38.81 26.26 -1.28
C ASP A 459 37.62 26.69 -0.40
N TYR A 460 37.70 27.90 0.11
CA TYR A 460 36.65 28.46 0.98
C TYR A 460 35.34 28.76 0.23
N SER A 461 35.41 29.04 -1.09
CA SER A 461 34.21 29.26 -1.89
C SER A 461 33.42 27.97 -2.10
N GLU A 462 34.12 26.88 -2.42
CA GLU A 462 33.50 25.56 -2.52
C GLU A 462 32.98 25.09 -1.16
N ALA A 463 33.76 25.36 -0.08
CA ALA A 463 33.32 25.06 1.28
C ALA A 463 31.99 25.74 1.63
N LEU A 464 31.87 27.04 1.34
CA LEU A 464 30.64 27.79 1.57
C LEU A 464 29.47 27.25 0.75
N LYS A 465 29.69 26.93 -0.51
CA LYS A 465 28.67 26.38 -1.41
C LYS A 465 28.08 25.07 -0.88
N TRP A 466 28.90 24.15 -0.40
CA TRP A 466 28.44 22.90 0.18
C TRP A 466 27.79 23.10 1.54
N ALA A 467 28.36 23.99 2.37
CA ALA A 467 27.77 24.31 3.66
C ALA A 467 26.36 24.93 3.52
N LEU A 468 26.15 25.81 2.52
CA LEU A 468 24.83 26.40 2.25
C LEU A 468 23.80 25.31 1.85
N LYS A 469 24.17 24.36 1.00
CA LYS A 469 23.28 23.24 0.63
C LYS A 469 22.88 22.38 1.83
N ALA A 470 23.82 22.11 2.75
CA ALA A 470 23.51 21.39 3.99
C ALA A 470 22.62 22.21 4.92
N ALA A 471 22.86 23.53 4.99
CA ALA A 471 22.07 24.45 5.82
C ALA A 471 20.63 24.67 5.29
N GLU A 472 20.38 24.51 3.98
CA GLU A 472 19.02 24.47 3.41
C GLU A 472 18.19 23.31 3.97
N GLN A 473 18.85 22.28 4.47
CA GLN A 473 18.25 21.13 5.13
C GLN A 473 18.29 21.22 6.66
N GLU A 474 18.50 22.42 7.22
CA GLU A 474 18.55 22.69 8.65
C GLU A 474 19.67 21.91 9.39
N TYR A 475 20.78 21.59 8.68
CA TYR A 475 21.89 20.88 9.28
C TYR A 475 22.72 21.84 10.16
N ALA A 476 22.54 21.76 11.47
CA ALA A 476 23.04 22.74 12.43
C ALA A 476 24.56 22.97 12.37
N ASP A 477 25.37 21.91 12.15
CA ASP A 477 26.83 22.06 12.06
C ASP A 477 27.24 22.87 10.82
N ALA A 478 26.49 22.76 9.72
CA ALA A 478 26.72 23.56 8.50
C ALA A 478 26.34 25.03 8.72
N GLU A 479 25.21 25.28 9.41
CA GLU A 479 24.79 26.63 9.78
C GLU A 479 25.83 27.29 10.71
N SER A 480 26.35 26.54 11.69
CA SER A 480 27.42 26.95 12.60
C SER A 480 28.70 27.31 11.82
N MET A 481 29.09 26.45 10.87
CA MET A 481 30.25 26.68 10.01
C MET A 481 30.12 27.98 9.19
N ILE A 482 28.95 28.20 8.56
CA ILE A 482 28.67 29.43 7.81
C ILE A 482 28.76 30.66 8.73
N GLY A 483 28.17 30.57 9.94
CA GLY A 483 28.26 31.62 10.95
C GLY A 483 29.71 31.96 11.30
N TYR A 484 30.56 30.95 11.47
CA TYR A 484 32.00 31.13 11.70
C TYR A 484 32.72 31.79 10.52
N MET A 485 32.40 31.38 9.27
CA MET A 485 32.99 31.97 8.07
C MET A 485 32.68 33.47 7.95
N TYR A 486 31.44 33.87 8.24
CA TYR A 486 31.08 35.30 8.26
C TYR A 486 31.70 36.08 9.45
N HIS A 487 31.84 35.42 10.61
CA HIS A 487 32.47 36.05 11.76
C HIS A 487 33.98 36.31 11.55
N SER A 488 34.67 35.33 10.99
CA SER A 488 36.11 35.41 10.71
C SER A 488 36.43 36.22 9.43
N GLY A 489 35.53 36.22 8.45
CA GLY A 489 35.78 36.74 7.11
C GLY A 489 36.53 35.73 6.21
N THR A 490 36.43 34.44 6.53
CA THR A 490 37.11 33.36 5.80
C THR A 490 36.25 32.94 4.60
N GLY A 491 36.73 33.17 3.39
CA GLY A 491 36.02 32.88 2.13
C GLY A 491 34.85 33.82 1.82
N VAL A 492 34.49 34.70 2.75
CA VAL A 492 33.45 35.73 2.59
C VAL A 492 33.88 37.02 3.25
N ARG A 493 33.24 38.11 2.85
CA ARG A 493 33.46 39.41 3.56
C ARG A 493 32.95 39.26 4.99
N LYS A 494 33.78 39.65 5.95
CA LYS A 494 33.40 39.66 7.39
C LYS A 494 32.12 40.46 7.60
N ASP A 495 31.12 39.82 8.18
CA ASP A 495 29.83 40.41 8.54
C ASP A 495 29.31 39.81 9.87
N PRO A 496 29.53 40.51 10.99
CA PRO A 496 29.07 40.02 12.31
C PRO A 496 27.54 39.87 12.40
N ARG A 497 26.77 40.66 11.64
CA ARG A 497 25.30 40.53 11.65
C ARG A 497 24.85 39.26 10.96
N GLU A 498 25.39 38.99 9.80
CA GLU A 498 25.11 37.75 9.09
C GLU A 498 25.62 36.52 9.86
N ALA A 499 26.80 36.62 10.48
CA ALA A 499 27.33 35.60 11.35
C ALA A 499 26.32 35.21 12.47
N VAL A 500 25.78 36.21 13.17
CA VAL A 500 24.80 35.98 14.25
C VAL A 500 23.50 35.38 13.70
N ARG A 501 23.06 35.74 12.50
CA ARG A 501 21.87 35.13 11.88
C ARG A 501 22.04 33.62 11.71
N TRP A 502 23.17 33.21 11.17
CA TRP A 502 23.47 31.78 10.96
C TRP A 502 23.72 31.05 12.28
N ILE A 503 24.48 31.65 13.21
CA ILE A 503 24.69 31.10 14.55
C ILE A 503 23.36 30.93 15.31
N ARG A 504 22.39 31.85 15.11
CA ARG A 504 21.05 31.75 15.70
C ARG A 504 20.28 30.55 15.16
N LYS A 505 20.28 30.33 13.85
CA LYS A 505 19.67 29.14 13.24
C LYS A 505 20.26 27.85 13.83
N ALA A 506 21.58 27.73 13.84
CA ALA A 506 22.26 26.57 14.41
C ALA A 506 21.93 26.37 15.90
N ALA A 507 21.81 27.45 16.67
CA ALA A 507 21.44 27.42 18.09
C ALA A 507 19.96 26.97 18.27
N GLU A 508 19.07 27.41 17.41
CA GLU A 508 17.65 27.02 17.38
C GLU A 508 17.50 25.53 17.01
N HIS A 509 18.31 25.04 16.07
CA HIS A 509 18.41 23.61 15.73
C HIS A 509 19.23 22.79 16.75
N GLY A 510 19.69 23.45 17.79
CA GLY A 510 20.19 22.79 18.99
C GLY A 510 21.68 22.54 19.05
N GLU A 511 22.51 23.12 18.17
CA GLU A 511 23.97 22.96 18.20
C GLU A 511 24.54 23.70 19.45
N PRO A 512 25.19 22.98 20.41
CA PRO A 512 25.55 23.53 21.70
C PRO A 512 26.61 24.64 21.65
N ALA A 513 27.60 24.56 20.74
CA ALA A 513 28.60 25.59 20.57
C ALA A 513 27.99 26.87 20.00
N SER A 514 27.03 26.76 19.07
CA SER A 514 26.28 27.91 18.55
C SER A 514 25.38 28.55 19.59
N GLN A 515 24.74 27.76 20.46
CA GLN A 515 23.99 28.30 21.61
C GLN A 515 24.90 29.12 22.53
N TYR A 516 26.11 28.62 22.83
CA TYR A 516 27.10 29.34 23.59
C TYR A 516 27.57 30.62 22.88
N ASN A 517 27.93 30.53 21.59
CA ASN A 517 28.40 31.66 20.79
C ASN A 517 27.33 32.74 20.63
N LEU A 518 26.06 32.35 20.42
CA LEU A 518 24.94 33.30 20.39
C LEU A 518 24.76 34.00 21.75
N GLY A 519 24.84 33.21 22.82
CA GLY A 519 24.82 33.76 24.19
C GLY A 519 25.90 34.83 24.41
N MET A 520 27.13 34.55 23.99
CA MET A 520 28.24 35.52 24.05
C MET A 520 28.01 36.75 23.18
N SER A 521 27.49 36.55 21.97
CA SER A 521 27.18 37.66 21.04
C SER A 521 26.08 38.58 21.60
N CYS A 522 25.02 38.01 22.17
CA CYS A 522 23.95 38.75 22.81
C CYS A 522 24.44 39.53 24.04
N MET A 523 25.33 38.95 24.88
CA MET A 523 25.86 39.63 26.04
C MET A 523 26.82 40.78 25.70
N LYS A 524 27.61 40.64 24.63
CA LYS A 524 28.57 41.66 24.17
C LYS A 524 27.93 42.71 23.26
N GLY A 525 26.89 42.38 22.55
CA GLY A 525 26.32 43.20 21.46
C GLY A 525 27.10 43.09 20.16
N ASP A 526 27.74 41.93 19.90
CA ASP A 526 28.53 41.70 18.70
C ASP A 526 27.62 41.11 17.62
N GLY A 527 27.39 41.87 16.55
CA GLY A 527 26.49 41.52 15.44
C GLY A 527 24.98 41.55 15.76
N VAL A 528 24.62 41.77 17.02
CA VAL A 528 23.26 41.83 17.53
C VAL A 528 23.14 42.91 18.63
N ARG A 529 21.91 43.41 18.87
CA ARG A 529 21.66 44.31 20.00
C ARG A 529 22.02 43.61 21.32
N LYS A 530 22.75 44.31 22.19
CA LYS A 530 23.11 43.77 23.48
C LYS A 530 21.87 43.45 24.33
N ASP A 531 21.72 42.18 24.70
CA ASP A 531 20.68 41.65 25.56
C ASP A 531 21.27 40.53 26.46
N VAL A 532 21.59 40.90 27.71
CA VAL A 532 22.19 39.96 28.66
C VAL A 532 21.23 38.86 29.07
N ARG A 533 19.91 39.14 29.12
CA ARG A 533 18.91 38.18 29.54
C ARG A 533 18.76 37.09 28.47
N GLU A 534 18.64 37.48 27.20
CA GLU A 534 18.62 36.53 26.06
C GLU A 534 19.93 35.71 26.07
N GLY A 535 21.07 36.39 26.23
CA GLY A 535 22.38 35.74 26.27
C GLY A 535 22.49 34.66 27.33
N LEU A 536 22.05 34.95 28.56
CA LEU A 536 22.03 33.97 29.66
C LEU A 536 21.08 32.78 29.33
N GLY A 537 19.93 33.05 28.72
CA GLY A 537 19.00 31.98 28.30
C GLY A 537 19.65 30.99 27.32
N TRP A 538 20.42 31.48 26.35
CA TRP A 538 21.16 30.61 25.42
C TRP A 538 22.31 29.87 26.12
N MET A 539 23.04 30.53 27.03
CA MET A 539 24.07 29.87 27.84
C MET A 539 23.52 28.73 28.68
N MET A 540 22.34 28.91 29.28
CA MET A 540 21.67 27.85 30.05
C MET A 540 21.30 26.66 29.17
N LYS A 541 20.78 26.89 27.95
CA LYS A 541 20.49 25.82 26.98
C LYS A 541 21.75 25.04 26.62
N ALA A 542 22.86 25.72 26.31
CA ALA A 542 24.13 25.08 26.02
C ALA A 542 24.67 24.28 27.22
N ALA A 543 24.56 24.81 28.43
CA ALA A 543 24.99 24.14 29.65
C ALA A 543 24.14 22.89 29.97
N ALA A 544 22.82 22.95 29.74
CA ALA A 544 21.91 21.82 29.90
C ALA A 544 22.24 20.66 28.95
N ARG A 545 22.87 20.95 27.81
CA ARG A 545 23.38 19.96 26.84
C ARG A 545 24.84 19.52 27.16
N GLY A 546 25.39 19.95 28.29
CA GLY A 546 26.71 19.56 28.73
C GLY A 546 27.88 20.26 28.03
N PHE A 547 27.67 21.38 27.32
CA PHE A 547 28.75 22.09 26.63
C PHE A 547 29.72 22.71 27.65
N PRO A 548 31.00 22.26 27.74
CA PRO A 548 31.86 22.58 28.87
C PRO A 548 32.07 24.08 29.11
N PRO A 549 32.27 24.94 28.07
CA PRO A 549 32.41 26.37 28.28
C PRO A 549 31.16 27.02 28.90
N ALA A 550 29.95 26.57 28.49
CA ALA A 550 28.71 27.10 29.05
C ALA A 550 28.49 26.63 30.50
N VAL A 551 28.78 25.37 30.80
CA VAL A 551 28.70 24.81 32.15
C VAL A 551 29.63 25.60 33.09
N SER A 552 30.88 25.83 32.70
CA SER A 552 31.85 26.61 33.48
C SER A 552 31.38 28.06 33.72
N PHE A 553 30.79 28.68 32.67
CA PHE A 553 30.29 30.05 32.77
C PHE A 553 29.11 30.15 33.74
N ILE A 554 28.13 29.26 33.64
CA ILE A 554 26.96 29.28 34.55
C ILE A 554 27.36 28.97 36.00
N SER A 555 28.27 27.99 36.22
CA SER A 555 28.77 27.64 37.54
C SER A 555 29.52 28.82 38.20
N GLY A 556 30.27 29.58 37.39
CA GLY A 556 30.97 30.79 37.88
C GLY A 556 30.02 31.91 38.35
N ILE A 557 28.89 32.09 37.68
CA ILE A 557 27.84 33.04 38.08
C ILE A 557 27.15 32.57 39.38
N SER A 558 26.84 31.29 39.49
CA SER A 558 26.17 30.72 40.68
C SER A 558 27.07 30.78 41.92
N GLY A 559 28.36 30.49 41.78
CA GLY A 559 29.33 30.56 42.89
C GLY A 559 29.68 31.99 43.33
N GLY A 560 29.60 32.99 42.44
CA GLY A 560 29.77 34.41 42.76
C GLY A 560 28.61 34.98 43.60
N ALA A 561 27.38 34.48 43.38
CA ALA A 561 26.20 34.93 44.14
C ALA A 561 26.15 34.39 45.59
N GLU A 562 26.86 33.31 45.89
CA GLU A 562 26.98 32.79 47.27
C GLU A 562 28.05 33.53 48.09
N ASN A 563 29.10 34.05 47.45
CA ASN A 563 30.17 34.81 48.12
C ASN A 563 29.81 36.28 48.42
N GLU A 564 28.76 36.84 47.80
CA GLU A 564 28.26 38.19 48.13
C GLU A 564 27.22 38.18 49.30
N LYS A 565 26.82 36.99 49.76
CA LYS A 565 25.88 36.82 50.89
C LYS A 565 26.55 36.36 52.21
N SER A 566 27.85 36.18 52.22
CA SER A 566 28.66 35.90 53.39
C SER A 566 29.47 37.17 53.75
#